data_145ec3adf1b2d566459f9488d18bdcd2
#
_entry.id   145ec3adf1b2d566459f9488d18bdcd2
#
_cell.length_a   1.000
_cell.length_b   1.000
_cell.length_c   1.000
_cell.angle_alpha   90.00
_cell.angle_beta   90.00
_cell.angle_gamma   90.00
#
_symmetry.space_group_name_H-M   'P 1'
#
loop_
_entity.id
_entity.type
_entity.pdbx_description
1 polymer ?
#
loop_
_entity_poly.entity_id
_entity_poly.type
_entity_poly.pdbx_seq_one_letter_code
_entity_poly.pdbx_strand_id
1 'polypeptide(L)'
;MRTRTARVILVNWKNAPLTLRAAHSIAPQMGEGDHLVIVDNGSDDDSLSVLRDGLEELRGAADPARVSLVNAGTNDGFGAGVMAGAAGLSEGAVVLLNNDATARDGFLEALLAPLGETVGATTALILLTGTWRPATASDTHVLVARDGSRWARVGEEEPAGRVLINSTGNEVDPAGNGYDRSWLDPADSPLPAPEVFGLCGGA
;
A
#
# COMPACT_ATOMS: atom_id res chain seq x y z
N MET A 1 -2.27 -12.11 19.51
CA MET A 1 -2.87 -13.00 18.47
C MET A 1 -4.05 -12.25 17.90
N ARG A 2 -4.06 -11.97 16.61
CA ARG A 2 -5.15 -11.26 15.94
C ARG A 2 -6.44 -12.07 16.08
N THR A 3 -7.54 -11.39 16.35
CA THR A 3 -8.87 -12.00 16.46
C THR A 3 -9.63 -11.97 15.12
N ARG A 4 -9.10 -11.27 14.12
CA ARG A 4 -9.76 -11.03 12.82
C ARG A 4 -8.86 -11.51 11.69
N THR A 5 -9.42 -12.33 10.80
CA THR A 5 -8.77 -12.75 9.57
C THR A 5 -8.89 -11.67 8.50
N ALA A 6 -7.94 -11.63 7.56
CA ALA A 6 -7.89 -10.64 6.51
C ALA A 6 -7.73 -11.27 5.12
N ARG A 7 -8.44 -10.72 4.15
CA ARG A 7 -8.11 -10.89 2.74
C ARG A 7 -7.27 -9.71 2.29
N VAL A 8 -6.01 -9.96 1.95
CA VAL A 8 -5.10 -8.96 1.37
C VAL A 8 -5.23 -9.03 -0.14
N ILE A 9 -5.52 -7.90 -0.79
CA ILE A 9 -5.71 -7.81 -2.23
C ILE A 9 -4.65 -6.88 -2.83
N LEU A 10 -3.91 -7.40 -3.81
CA LEU A 10 -3.01 -6.63 -4.67
C LEU A 10 -3.56 -6.65 -6.10
N VAL A 11 -3.70 -5.47 -6.71
CA VAL A 11 -4.15 -5.36 -8.10
C VAL A 11 -2.94 -5.04 -8.97
N ASN A 12 -2.60 -5.96 -9.86
CA ASN A 12 -1.54 -5.78 -10.85
C ASN A 12 -2.10 -5.24 -12.16
N TRP A 13 -1.38 -4.32 -12.76
CA TRP A 13 -1.52 -3.97 -14.17
C TRP A 13 -0.14 -3.65 -14.76
N LYS A 14 0.36 -4.52 -15.65
CA LYS A 14 1.63 -4.35 -16.38
C LYS A 14 2.88 -4.15 -15.51
N ASN A 15 2.86 -4.61 -14.26
CA ASN A 15 3.99 -4.45 -13.34
C ASN A 15 4.14 -5.63 -12.36
N ALA A 16 4.19 -6.84 -12.88
CA ALA A 16 4.30 -8.06 -12.08
C ALA A 16 5.49 -8.09 -11.11
N PRO A 17 6.70 -7.58 -11.47
CA PRO A 17 7.83 -7.59 -10.51
C PRO A 17 7.57 -6.75 -9.26
N LEU A 18 6.94 -5.58 -9.37
CA LEU A 18 6.57 -4.78 -8.20
C LEU A 18 5.48 -5.48 -7.38
N THR A 19 4.48 -6.06 -8.03
CA THR A 19 3.41 -6.81 -7.39
C THR A 19 3.96 -7.99 -6.58
N LEU A 20 4.91 -8.75 -7.12
CA LEU A 20 5.57 -9.83 -6.39
C LEU A 20 6.38 -9.31 -5.20
N ARG A 21 7.08 -8.18 -5.34
CA ARG A 21 7.78 -7.54 -4.22
C ARG A 21 6.82 -7.13 -3.10
N ALA A 22 5.68 -6.54 -3.44
CA ALA A 22 4.62 -6.22 -2.48
C ALA A 22 4.10 -7.49 -1.79
N ALA A 23 3.81 -8.53 -2.55
CA ALA A 23 3.34 -9.81 -2.05
C ALA A 23 4.35 -10.47 -1.09
N HIS A 24 5.64 -10.47 -1.43
CA HIS A 24 6.70 -10.98 -0.55
C HIS A 24 6.83 -10.20 0.76
N SER A 25 6.52 -8.90 0.76
CA SER A 25 6.58 -8.09 1.99
C SER A 25 5.43 -8.35 2.96
N ILE A 26 4.28 -8.81 2.45
CA ILE A 26 3.09 -9.05 3.28
C ILE A 26 2.91 -10.52 3.65
N ALA A 27 3.31 -11.47 2.80
CA ALA A 27 3.11 -12.90 3.02
C ALA A 27 3.65 -13.41 4.37
N PRO A 28 4.84 -12.99 4.86
CA PRO A 28 5.37 -13.42 6.17
C PRO A 28 4.54 -12.93 7.37
N GLN A 29 3.70 -11.92 7.19
CA GLN A 29 2.88 -11.33 8.25
C GLN A 29 1.50 -11.98 8.36
N MET A 30 1.17 -12.86 7.43
CA MET A 30 -0.14 -13.51 7.36
C MET A 30 -0.24 -14.62 8.40
N GLY A 31 -1.37 -14.66 9.09
CA GLY A 31 -1.72 -15.65 10.10
C GLY A 31 -2.70 -16.71 9.57
N GLU A 32 -3.10 -17.61 10.44
CA GLU A 32 -4.11 -18.64 10.10
C GLU A 32 -5.44 -17.99 9.71
N GLY A 33 -6.02 -18.44 8.59
CA GLY A 33 -7.27 -17.91 8.03
C GLY A 33 -7.12 -16.64 7.19
N ASP A 34 -5.92 -16.06 7.05
CA ASP A 34 -5.70 -14.96 6.12
C ASP A 34 -5.57 -15.49 4.68
N HIS A 35 -5.90 -14.66 3.69
CA HIS A 35 -5.80 -15.01 2.29
C HIS A 35 -5.21 -13.85 1.47
N LEU A 36 -4.14 -14.12 0.74
CA LEU A 36 -3.54 -13.21 -0.22
C LEU A 36 -4.10 -13.46 -1.62
N VAL A 37 -4.69 -12.44 -2.21
CA VAL A 37 -5.23 -12.49 -3.58
C VAL A 37 -4.49 -11.47 -4.44
N ILE A 38 -3.78 -11.97 -5.44
CA ILE A 38 -3.20 -11.15 -6.50
C ILE A 38 -4.17 -11.16 -7.67
N VAL A 39 -4.55 -9.98 -8.15
CA VAL A 39 -5.44 -9.83 -9.31
C VAL A 39 -4.63 -9.26 -10.46
N ASP A 40 -4.51 -10.00 -11.55
CA ASP A 40 -4.05 -9.42 -12.81
C ASP A 40 -5.23 -8.74 -13.50
N ASN A 41 -5.20 -7.42 -13.55
CA ASN A 41 -6.29 -6.58 -14.03
C ASN A 41 -6.23 -6.38 -15.55
N GLY A 42 -6.17 -7.49 -16.27
CA GLY A 42 -6.17 -7.48 -17.75
C GLY A 42 -4.89 -6.92 -18.35
N SER A 43 -3.72 -7.32 -17.84
CA SER A 43 -2.44 -7.01 -18.46
C SER A 43 -2.31 -7.71 -19.81
N ASP A 44 -1.90 -6.96 -20.83
CA ASP A 44 -1.68 -7.45 -22.22
C ASP A 44 -0.19 -7.72 -22.50
N ASP A 45 0.60 -7.93 -21.43
CA ASP A 45 2.03 -8.29 -21.45
C ASP A 45 2.25 -9.67 -20.78
N ASP A 46 3.48 -9.97 -20.39
CA ASP A 46 3.86 -11.21 -19.72
C ASP A 46 3.52 -11.28 -18.22
N SER A 47 2.88 -10.23 -17.67
CA SER A 47 2.58 -10.12 -16.22
C SER A 47 1.90 -11.37 -15.66
N LEU A 48 0.88 -11.89 -16.34
CA LEU A 48 0.13 -13.06 -15.84
C LEU A 48 1.02 -14.30 -15.71
N SER A 49 1.95 -14.52 -16.63
CA SER A 49 2.89 -15.64 -16.55
C SER A 49 3.91 -15.43 -15.44
N VAL A 50 4.47 -14.21 -15.32
CA VAL A 50 5.43 -13.84 -14.27
C VAL A 50 4.79 -13.98 -12.88
N LEU A 51 3.55 -13.52 -12.71
CA LEU A 51 2.82 -13.68 -11.46
C LEU A 51 2.56 -15.14 -11.12
N ARG A 52 2.22 -15.98 -12.12
CA ARG A 52 2.00 -17.41 -11.90
C ARG A 52 3.25 -18.11 -11.41
N ASP A 53 4.39 -17.83 -12.03
CA ASP A 53 5.68 -18.42 -11.66
C ASP A 53 6.12 -17.96 -10.26
N GLY A 54 6.00 -16.67 -9.95
CA GLY A 54 6.31 -16.10 -8.64
C GLY A 54 5.39 -16.57 -7.51
N LEU A 55 4.16 -16.97 -7.82
CA LEU A 55 3.24 -17.56 -6.86
C LEU A 55 3.71 -18.91 -6.31
N GLU A 56 4.40 -19.71 -7.09
CA GLU A 56 4.95 -20.99 -6.62
C GLU A 56 6.01 -20.76 -5.55
N GLU A 57 6.81 -19.70 -5.67
CA GLU A 57 7.79 -19.30 -4.66
C GLU A 57 7.10 -18.79 -3.37
N LEU A 58 6.07 -17.96 -3.50
CA LEU A 58 5.27 -17.49 -2.37
C LEU A 58 4.56 -18.62 -1.63
N ARG A 59 4.06 -19.63 -2.33
CA ARG A 59 3.43 -20.82 -1.78
C ARG A 59 4.42 -21.72 -1.03
N GLY A 60 5.68 -21.73 -1.43
CA GLY A 60 6.75 -22.42 -0.71
C GLY A 60 7.05 -21.82 0.66
N ALA A 61 6.78 -20.52 0.83
CA ALA A 61 7.01 -19.77 2.07
C ALA A 61 5.76 -19.63 2.96
N ALA A 62 4.58 -19.85 2.42
CA ALA A 62 3.28 -19.78 3.11
C ALA A 62 2.45 -21.02 2.84
N ASP A 63 1.32 -21.21 3.53
CA ASP A 63 0.36 -22.27 3.21
C ASP A 63 -0.17 -22.05 1.77
N PRO A 64 0.04 -23.01 0.84
CA PRO A 64 -0.38 -22.87 -0.56
C PRO A 64 -1.86 -22.54 -0.76
N ALA A 65 -2.71 -22.96 0.17
CA ALA A 65 -4.15 -22.72 0.13
C ALA A 65 -4.53 -21.24 0.34
N ARG A 66 -3.57 -20.41 0.77
CA ARG A 66 -3.79 -19.02 1.17
C ARG A 66 -3.33 -17.98 0.16
N VAL A 67 -2.76 -18.39 -0.96
CA VAL A 67 -2.29 -17.48 -2.01
C VAL A 67 -2.95 -17.85 -3.33
N SER A 68 -3.69 -16.91 -3.92
CA SER A 68 -4.38 -17.12 -5.19
C SER A 68 -4.10 -16.01 -6.20
N LEU A 69 -4.19 -16.37 -7.48
CA LEU A 69 -4.10 -15.46 -8.62
C LEU A 69 -5.44 -15.45 -9.34
N VAL A 70 -5.98 -14.26 -9.54
CA VAL A 70 -7.20 -14.00 -10.31
C VAL A 70 -6.81 -13.29 -11.59
N ASN A 71 -7.24 -13.79 -12.74
CA ASN A 71 -7.16 -13.08 -14.01
C ASN A 71 -8.51 -12.40 -14.27
N ALA A 72 -8.55 -11.07 -14.23
CA ALA A 72 -9.76 -10.30 -14.52
C ALA A 72 -10.10 -10.24 -16.02
N GLY A 73 -9.12 -10.52 -16.88
CA GLY A 73 -9.30 -10.56 -18.35
C GLY A 73 -9.32 -9.19 -19.01
N THR A 74 -9.86 -8.15 -18.36
CA THR A 74 -9.93 -6.77 -18.85
C THR A 74 -9.55 -5.79 -17.75
N ASN A 75 -9.01 -4.62 -18.13
CA ASN A 75 -8.74 -3.53 -17.19
C ASN A 75 -9.96 -2.60 -17.10
N ASP A 76 -10.86 -2.91 -16.19
CA ASP A 76 -12.04 -2.08 -15.89
C ASP A 76 -11.79 -1.11 -14.71
N GLY A 77 -10.51 -0.83 -14.44
CA GLY A 77 -10.05 0.07 -13.38
C GLY A 77 -9.75 -0.63 -12.06
N PHE A 78 -9.09 0.10 -11.13
CA PHE A 78 -8.64 -0.43 -9.85
C PHE A 78 -9.77 -1.04 -9.01
N GLY A 79 -10.91 -0.33 -8.92
CA GLY A 79 -12.07 -0.80 -8.16
C GLY A 79 -12.63 -2.13 -8.67
N ALA A 80 -12.66 -2.36 -9.99
CA ALA A 80 -13.08 -3.62 -10.58
C ALA A 80 -12.11 -4.76 -10.21
N GLY A 81 -10.79 -4.50 -10.26
CA GLY A 81 -9.77 -5.44 -9.80
C GLY A 81 -9.93 -5.80 -8.32
N VAL A 82 -10.21 -4.80 -7.46
CA VAL A 82 -10.48 -5.04 -6.03
C VAL A 82 -11.72 -5.92 -5.85
N MET A 83 -12.81 -5.65 -6.58
CA MET A 83 -14.04 -6.46 -6.51
C MET A 83 -13.82 -7.90 -6.98
N ALA A 84 -12.99 -8.09 -8.01
CA ALA A 84 -12.60 -9.43 -8.47
C ALA A 84 -11.81 -10.19 -7.36
N GLY A 85 -10.88 -9.51 -6.69
CA GLY A 85 -10.12 -10.08 -5.56
C GLY A 85 -10.97 -10.34 -4.32
N ALA A 86 -12.06 -9.60 -4.12
CA ALA A 86 -12.99 -9.76 -3.01
C ALA A 86 -14.08 -10.81 -3.26
N ALA A 87 -14.15 -11.40 -4.45
CA ALA A 87 -15.17 -12.41 -4.76
C ALA A 87 -15.12 -13.58 -3.76
N GLY A 88 -16.29 -13.97 -3.24
CA GLY A 88 -16.39 -15.04 -2.23
C GLY A 88 -15.70 -14.70 -0.90
N LEU A 89 -15.66 -13.42 -0.50
CA LEU A 89 -15.08 -12.98 0.77
C LEU A 89 -15.69 -13.71 1.97
N SER A 90 -14.85 -14.31 2.79
CA SER A 90 -15.23 -15.00 4.04
C SER A 90 -14.43 -14.50 5.24
N GLU A 91 -13.39 -13.72 5.00
CA GLU A 91 -12.53 -13.12 6.01
C GLU A 91 -13.20 -11.92 6.67
N GLY A 92 -12.76 -11.60 7.90
CA GLY A 92 -13.36 -10.53 8.71
C GLY A 92 -12.94 -9.11 8.31
N ALA A 93 -11.95 -8.96 7.43
CA ALA A 93 -11.49 -7.67 6.92
C ALA A 93 -10.92 -7.80 5.49
N VAL A 94 -10.99 -6.69 4.73
CA VAL A 94 -10.28 -6.54 3.46
C VAL A 94 -9.14 -5.55 3.67
N VAL A 95 -7.95 -5.91 3.20
CA VAL A 95 -6.76 -5.05 3.18
C VAL A 95 -6.36 -4.83 1.73
N LEU A 96 -6.30 -3.58 1.34
CA LEU A 96 -5.80 -3.19 0.02
C LEU A 96 -4.34 -2.76 0.17
N LEU A 97 -3.44 -3.39 -0.57
CA LEU A 97 -2.05 -2.98 -0.65
C LEU A 97 -1.72 -2.69 -2.12
N ASN A 98 -1.26 -1.48 -2.41
CA ASN A 98 -0.83 -1.15 -3.76
C ASN A 98 0.33 -2.04 -4.20
N ASN A 99 0.32 -2.41 -5.45
CA ASN A 99 1.34 -3.29 -6.03
C ASN A 99 2.74 -2.68 -6.11
N ASP A 100 2.88 -1.38 -5.95
CA ASP A 100 4.15 -0.62 -5.89
C ASP A 100 4.57 -0.23 -4.46
N ALA A 101 3.81 -0.66 -3.46
CA ALA A 101 4.12 -0.47 -2.05
C ALA A 101 4.75 -1.72 -1.43
N THR A 102 5.45 -1.55 -0.31
CA THR A 102 5.97 -2.66 0.52
C THR A 102 5.53 -2.49 1.96
N ALA A 103 4.97 -3.56 2.53
CA ALA A 103 4.57 -3.60 3.92
C ALA A 103 5.82 -3.77 4.82
N ARG A 104 5.96 -2.92 5.84
CA ARG A 104 6.97 -3.10 6.89
C ARG A 104 6.49 -4.14 7.90
N ASP A 105 7.42 -4.69 8.67
CA ASP A 105 7.10 -5.64 9.74
C ASP A 105 6.05 -5.08 10.70
N GLY A 106 5.05 -5.90 11.04
CA GLY A 106 3.94 -5.49 11.89
C GLY A 106 2.83 -4.69 11.22
N PHE A 107 2.95 -4.39 9.91
CA PHE A 107 1.96 -3.63 9.16
C PHE A 107 0.55 -4.22 9.27
N LEU A 108 0.40 -5.52 9.00
CA LEU A 108 -0.91 -6.16 8.97
C LEU A 108 -1.56 -6.20 10.37
N GLU A 109 -0.78 -6.43 11.41
CA GLU A 109 -1.27 -6.42 12.79
C GLU A 109 -1.70 -5.02 13.22
N ALA A 110 -0.86 -4.00 12.95
CA ALA A 110 -1.14 -2.61 13.29
C ALA A 110 -2.37 -2.07 12.56
N LEU A 111 -2.55 -2.44 11.28
CA LEU A 111 -3.69 -2.00 10.48
C LEU A 111 -5.00 -2.60 10.96
N LEU A 112 -5.00 -3.85 11.43
CA LEU A 112 -6.21 -4.56 11.84
C LEU A 112 -6.57 -4.36 13.32
N ALA A 113 -5.59 -4.02 14.17
CA ALA A 113 -5.80 -3.90 15.62
C ALA A 113 -6.88 -2.89 16.02
N PRO A 114 -7.02 -1.70 15.39
CA PRO A 114 -8.06 -0.75 15.79
C PRO A 114 -9.48 -1.12 15.33
N LEU A 115 -9.62 -2.06 14.37
CA LEU A 115 -10.93 -2.42 13.83
C LEU A 115 -11.83 -3.04 14.91
N GLY A 116 -13.06 -2.53 15.05
CA GLY A 116 -13.99 -2.96 16.07
C GLY A 116 -15.39 -2.41 15.82
N GLU A 117 -16.19 -2.31 16.89
CA GLU A 117 -17.56 -1.81 16.80
C GLU A 117 -17.65 -0.34 16.38
N THR A 118 -16.66 0.46 16.77
CA THR A 118 -16.63 1.91 16.50
C THR A 118 -15.68 2.32 15.39
N VAL A 119 -14.76 1.43 14.98
CA VAL A 119 -13.78 1.68 13.91
C VAL A 119 -14.04 0.69 12.77
N GLY A 120 -14.65 1.18 11.71
CA GLY A 120 -15.02 0.37 10.54
C GLY A 120 -13.91 0.26 9.49
N ALA A 121 -12.94 1.20 9.50
CA ALA A 121 -11.84 1.19 8.53
C ALA A 121 -10.60 1.90 9.11
N THR A 122 -9.44 1.53 8.61
CA THR A 122 -8.13 2.09 9.01
C THR A 122 -7.30 2.38 7.77
N THR A 123 -6.34 3.30 7.87
CA THR A 123 -5.36 3.58 6.82
C THR A 123 -3.96 3.55 7.41
N ALA A 124 -2.98 3.18 6.59
CA ALA A 124 -1.59 3.11 7.01
C ALA A 124 -0.91 4.48 7.01
N LEU A 125 0.19 4.60 7.76
CA LEU A 125 1.22 5.58 7.52
C LEU A 125 2.00 5.16 6.28
N ILE A 126 1.91 5.93 5.21
CA ILE A 126 2.60 5.68 3.95
C ILE A 126 3.81 6.60 3.85
N LEU A 127 4.98 6.01 3.61
CA LEU A 127 6.24 6.73 3.46
C LEU A 127 6.68 6.75 1.99
N LEU A 128 7.27 7.85 1.56
CA LEU A 128 7.91 7.94 0.26
C LEU A 128 9.18 7.07 0.22
N THR A 129 9.37 6.39 -0.90
CA THR A 129 10.60 5.64 -1.14
C THR A 129 11.78 6.57 -1.40
N GLY A 130 12.92 6.26 -0.78
CA GLY A 130 14.17 7.02 -0.93
C GLY A 130 14.35 8.10 0.11
N THR A 131 15.42 8.87 -0.06
CA THR A 131 15.88 9.90 0.88
C THR A 131 15.76 11.26 0.23
N TRP A 132 15.36 12.26 1.01
CA TRP A 132 14.98 13.58 0.53
C TRP A 132 15.64 14.68 1.39
N ARG A 133 16.03 15.79 0.78
CA ARG A 133 16.48 17.00 1.47
C ARG A 133 15.73 18.24 1.01
N PRO A 134 15.73 19.34 1.78
CA PRO A 134 15.24 20.61 1.27
C PRO A 134 15.91 20.97 -0.06
N ALA A 135 15.11 21.35 -1.04
CA ALA A 135 15.59 21.64 -2.37
C ALA A 135 16.32 23.01 -2.43
N THR A 136 17.33 23.07 -3.27
CA THR A 136 18.06 24.30 -3.63
C THR A 136 17.54 24.87 -4.95
N ALA A 137 18.02 26.04 -5.35
CA ALA A 137 17.64 26.63 -6.63
C ALA A 137 18.10 25.83 -7.86
N SER A 138 19.12 24.98 -7.70
CA SER A 138 19.66 24.16 -8.78
C SER A 138 18.92 22.83 -9.00
N ASP A 139 18.04 22.43 -8.07
CA ASP A 139 17.29 21.16 -8.19
C ASP A 139 16.11 21.35 -9.15
N THR A 140 16.07 20.49 -10.18
CA THR A 140 15.07 20.55 -11.26
C THR A 140 13.88 19.63 -11.04
N HIS A 141 14.09 18.50 -10.33
CA HIS A 141 13.05 17.51 -10.01
C HIS A 141 12.77 17.58 -8.51
N VAL A 142 11.70 18.26 -8.15
CA VAL A 142 11.34 18.48 -6.74
C VAL A 142 9.88 18.13 -6.49
N LEU A 143 9.62 17.64 -5.28
CA LEU A 143 8.27 17.60 -4.73
C LEU A 143 7.98 18.89 -3.98
N VAL A 144 6.72 19.31 -4.02
CA VAL A 144 6.29 20.56 -3.37
C VAL A 144 5.20 20.21 -2.36
N ALA A 145 5.42 20.61 -1.11
CA ALA A 145 4.44 20.48 -0.05
C ALA A 145 3.40 21.61 -0.12
N ARG A 146 2.33 21.46 0.62
CA ARG A 146 1.20 22.40 0.64
C ARG A 146 1.61 23.81 1.18
N ASP A 147 2.55 23.85 2.09
CA ASP A 147 3.12 25.09 2.64
C ASP A 147 4.13 25.77 1.69
N GLY A 148 4.40 25.16 0.53
CA GLY A 148 5.35 25.64 -0.46
C GLY A 148 6.79 25.14 -0.23
N SER A 149 7.07 24.38 0.81
CA SER A 149 8.37 23.75 1.00
C SER A 149 8.67 22.76 -0.14
N ARG A 150 9.94 22.70 -0.54
CA ARG A 150 10.37 21.94 -1.71
C ARG A 150 11.41 20.91 -1.30
N TRP A 151 11.29 19.70 -1.82
CA TRP A 151 12.14 18.57 -1.49
C TRP A 151 12.73 17.95 -2.75
N ALA A 152 14.05 17.70 -2.74
CA ALA A 152 14.76 17.01 -3.80
C ALA A 152 15.19 15.61 -3.34
N ARG A 153 15.05 14.63 -4.22
CA ARG A 153 15.52 13.27 -3.95
C ARG A 153 17.04 13.23 -3.96
N VAL A 154 17.64 12.50 -3.02
CA VAL A 154 19.09 12.35 -2.87
C VAL A 154 19.49 10.90 -2.64
N GLY A 155 20.77 10.62 -2.64
CA GLY A 155 21.29 9.30 -2.25
C GLY A 155 21.13 9.05 -0.75
N GLU A 156 21.15 7.78 -0.37
CA GLU A 156 20.97 7.35 1.03
C GLU A 156 22.08 7.84 1.96
N GLU A 157 23.27 8.11 1.41
CA GLU A 157 24.47 8.62 2.12
C GLU A 157 24.40 10.12 2.45
N GLU A 158 23.35 10.83 1.99
CA GLU A 158 23.23 12.28 2.22
C GLU A 158 22.94 12.59 3.70
N PRO A 159 23.85 13.30 4.43
CA PRO A 159 23.68 13.55 5.86
C PRO A 159 22.44 14.36 6.23
N ALA A 160 21.97 15.21 5.32
CA ALA A 160 20.74 15.99 5.48
C ALA A 160 19.51 15.25 4.98
N GLY A 161 19.66 13.98 4.55
CA GLY A 161 18.62 13.18 3.98
C GLY A 161 17.60 12.73 5.01
N ARG A 162 16.30 12.80 4.65
CA ARG A 162 15.17 12.39 5.49
C ARG A 162 14.23 11.49 4.72
N VAL A 163 13.56 10.60 5.43
CA VAL A 163 12.37 9.90 4.92
C VAL A 163 11.17 10.82 5.07
N LEU A 164 10.35 10.93 4.03
CA LEU A 164 9.17 11.77 4.05
C LEU A 164 7.89 10.94 4.06
N ILE A 165 6.84 11.52 4.62
CA ILE A 165 5.49 10.94 4.62
C ILE A 165 4.86 11.20 3.24
N ASN A 166 4.26 10.15 2.67
CA ASN A 166 3.34 10.27 1.55
C ASN A 166 1.94 10.62 2.06
N SER A 167 1.43 9.85 3.04
CA SER A 167 0.09 10.08 3.57
C SER A 167 -0.06 9.48 4.97
N THR A 168 -0.84 10.15 5.82
CA THR A 168 -1.38 9.62 7.07
C THR A 168 -2.91 9.50 7.01
N GLY A 169 -3.48 9.43 5.82
CA GLY A 169 -4.90 9.49 5.53
C GLY A 169 -5.28 10.74 4.74
N ASN A 170 -6.53 10.86 4.38
CA ASN A 170 -7.02 11.97 3.56
C ASN A 170 -7.78 12.99 4.41
N GLU A 171 -7.68 14.25 4.02
CA GLU A 171 -8.45 15.38 4.53
C GLU A 171 -9.14 16.12 3.39
N VAL A 172 -10.13 16.94 3.73
CA VAL A 172 -10.84 17.79 2.78
C VAL A 172 -10.78 19.22 3.27
N ASP A 173 -10.39 20.15 2.40
CA ASP A 173 -10.38 21.57 2.74
C ASP A 173 -11.79 22.20 2.66
N PRO A 174 -12.00 23.42 3.16
CA PRO A 174 -13.31 24.08 3.13
C PRO A 174 -13.87 24.32 1.72
N ALA A 175 -13.04 24.22 0.68
CA ALA A 175 -13.46 24.33 -0.71
C ALA A 175 -13.88 22.96 -1.30
N GLY A 176 -13.77 21.87 -0.53
CA GLY A 176 -14.14 20.53 -0.94
C GLY A 176 -13.03 19.75 -1.66
N ASN A 177 -11.79 20.24 -1.67
CA ASN A 177 -10.68 19.53 -2.28
C ASN A 177 -10.09 18.51 -1.30
N GLY A 178 -9.99 17.26 -1.73
CA GLY A 178 -9.29 16.20 -0.99
C GLY A 178 -7.76 16.33 -1.14
N TYR A 179 -7.03 16.01 -0.08
CA TYR A 179 -5.57 15.97 -0.09
C TYR A 179 -5.02 14.95 0.91
N ASP A 180 -3.78 14.50 0.65
CA ASP A 180 -3.06 13.62 1.57
C ASP A 180 -2.57 14.40 2.79
N ARG A 181 -2.99 13.95 3.96
CA ARG A 181 -2.57 14.52 5.24
C ARG A 181 -1.09 14.21 5.48
N SER A 182 -0.35 15.18 6.00
CA SER A 182 1.09 15.12 6.26
C SER A 182 1.96 14.91 5.01
N TRP A 183 1.46 15.22 3.83
CA TRP A 183 2.23 15.13 2.58
C TRP A 183 3.54 15.90 2.67
N LEU A 184 4.66 15.18 2.54
CA LEU A 184 6.05 15.64 2.63
C LEU A 184 6.53 16.10 4.02
N ASP A 185 5.79 15.85 5.09
CA ASP A 185 6.33 15.99 6.43
C ASP A 185 7.44 14.96 6.65
N PRO A 186 8.54 15.31 7.36
CA PRO A 186 9.52 14.31 7.79
C PRO A 186 8.89 13.20 8.63
N ALA A 187 9.30 11.95 8.39
CA ALA A 187 8.74 10.79 9.07
C ALA A 187 8.99 10.75 10.59
N ASP A 188 9.95 11.54 11.06
CA ASP A 188 10.27 11.75 12.48
C ASP A 188 9.47 12.90 13.13
N SER A 189 8.58 13.55 12.38
CA SER A 189 7.68 14.58 12.92
C SER A 189 6.58 13.96 13.79
N PRO A 190 6.01 14.73 14.75
CA PRO A 190 4.85 14.28 15.50
C PRO A 190 3.69 13.95 14.57
N LEU A 191 3.11 12.75 14.71
CA LEU A 191 1.95 12.37 13.94
C LEU A 191 0.70 13.13 14.40
N PRO A 192 -0.23 13.47 13.49
CA PRO A 192 -1.50 14.09 13.83
C PRO A 192 -2.42 13.14 14.60
N ALA A 193 -3.58 13.63 15.04
CA ALA A 193 -4.62 12.81 15.68
C ALA A 193 -4.97 11.58 14.82
N PRO A 194 -5.32 10.43 15.44
CA PRO A 194 -5.50 9.18 14.70
C PRO A 194 -6.74 9.17 13.79
N GLU A 195 -7.77 9.98 14.10
CA GLU A 195 -8.94 10.05 13.25
C GLU A 195 -8.63 10.78 11.95
N VAL A 196 -9.21 10.26 10.86
CA VAL A 196 -9.04 10.80 9.51
C VAL A 196 -10.40 11.02 8.83
N PHE A 197 -10.48 11.99 7.94
CA PHE A 197 -11.69 12.20 7.12
C PHE A 197 -11.91 11.04 6.14
N GLY A 198 -10.83 10.53 5.55
CA GLY A 198 -10.87 9.44 4.59
C GLY A 198 -9.62 8.59 4.60
N LEU A 199 -9.75 7.40 4.04
CA LEU A 199 -8.64 6.48 3.89
C LEU A 199 -7.81 6.87 2.66
N CYS A 200 -6.49 6.74 2.73
CA CYS A 200 -5.65 6.81 1.54
C CYS A 200 -5.74 5.49 0.79
N GLY A 201 -5.96 5.56 -0.54
CA GLY A 201 -6.09 4.37 -1.39
C GLY A 201 -4.77 3.62 -1.65
N GLY A 202 -3.68 4.01 -1.02
CA GLY A 202 -2.36 3.39 -1.19
C GLY A 202 -2.07 2.21 -0.26
N ALA A 203 -2.82 2.09 0.84
CA ALA A 203 -2.81 0.94 1.76
C ALA A 203 -3.97 1.05 2.74
#